data_542c543905ddbf94dd46ab3e0d86bbfb
#
_entry.id   542c543905ddbf94dd46ab3e0d86bbfb
#
_cell.length_a   1.000
_cell.length_b   1.000
_cell.length_c   1.000
_cell.angle_alpha   90.00
_cell.angle_beta   90.00
_cell.angle_gamma   90.00
#
_symmetry.space_group_name_H-M   'P 1'
#
loop_
_entity.id
_entity.type
_entity.pdbx_description
1 polymer ?
#
loop_
_entity_poly.entity_id
_entity_poly.type
_entity_poly.pdbx_seq_one_letter_code
_entity_poly.pdbx_strand_id
1 'polypeptide(L)'
;MDGRTIVIATVPPTDRRPVYALDKDGNKQAYVRIKDENIVASPVLVALWRETQKPQGVVITYNQDVRQLLGSIKGRQTLNQIVRLSKLPRFKVVTLLARLIRFGTVRWEYVGQQFLFLQA
;
A
#
# COMPACT_ATOMS: atom_id res chain seq x y z
N MET A 1 -24.26 5.40 -4.84
CA MET A 1 -23.49 5.59 -4.80
C MET A 1 -22.90 5.08 -4.65
N ASP A 2 -22.64 4.99 -4.63
CA ASP A 2 -21.85 4.79 -4.55
C ASP A 2 -21.03 4.32 -4.04
N GLY A 3 -20.66 4.02 -4.09
CA GLY A 3 -19.80 3.55 -3.77
C GLY A 3 -19.26 3.24 -2.86
N ARG A 4 -19.51 3.22 -2.64
CA ARG A 4 -18.98 3.14 -1.90
C ARG A 4 -18.53 2.54 -1.13
N THR A 5 -18.42 2.37 -1.12
CA THR A 5 -17.87 1.97 -0.48
C THR A 5 -17.40 1.33 0.06
N ILE A 6 -17.38 1.11 -0.11
CA ILE A 6 -16.75 0.62 0.32
C ILE A 6 -16.70 -0.22 1.27
N VAL A 7 -17.45 -0.81 1.37
CA VAL A 7 -17.31 -1.55 1.95
C VAL A 7 -16.32 -2.16 2.35
N ILE A 8 -15.77 -1.57 2.60
CA ILE A 8 -14.45 -1.73 2.82
C ILE A 8 -14.06 -2.70 3.82
N ALA A 9 -14.78 -2.81 4.92
CA ALA A 9 -14.49 -3.78 5.95
C ALA A 9 -14.60 -5.20 5.45
N THR A 10 -15.39 -5.43 4.41
CA THR A 10 -15.60 -6.76 3.88
C THR A 10 -14.90 -7.01 2.57
N VAL A 11 -14.35 -5.97 1.96
CA VAL A 11 -13.69 -6.10 0.66
C VAL A 11 -12.19 -6.18 0.88
N PRO A 12 -11.51 -7.21 0.34
CA PRO A 12 -10.07 -7.27 0.48
C PRO A 12 -9.39 -6.04 -0.08
N PRO A 13 -8.30 -5.56 0.54
CA PRO A 13 -7.60 -4.38 0.04
C PRO A 13 -7.17 -4.48 -1.41
N THR A 14 -6.94 -5.70 -1.90
CA THR A 14 -6.55 -5.92 -3.29
C THR A 14 -7.62 -5.54 -4.28
N ASP A 15 -8.88 -5.42 -3.83
CA ASP A 15 -9.98 -5.03 -4.71
C ASP A 15 -10.13 -3.52 -4.83
N ARG A 16 -9.36 -2.75 -4.08
CA ARG A 16 -9.43 -1.31 -4.12
C ARG A 16 -8.55 -0.79 -5.24
N ARG A 17 -9.19 -0.26 -6.26
CA ARG A 17 -8.49 0.25 -7.43
C ARG A 17 -8.24 1.73 -7.27
N PRO A 18 -7.00 2.20 -7.49
CA PRO A 18 -6.78 3.63 -7.55
C PRO A 18 -7.52 4.22 -8.73
N VAL A 19 -8.09 5.38 -8.52
CA VAL A 19 -8.72 6.16 -9.59
C VAL A 19 -7.79 7.34 -9.86
N TYR A 20 -7.47 7.56 -11.12
CA TYR A 20 -6.58 8.66 -11.49
C TYR A 20 -7.38 9.88 -11.88
N ALA A 21 -6.97 11.02 -11.37
CA ALA A 21 -7.56 12.30 -11.70
C ALA A 21 -6.46 13.34 -11.82
N LEU A 22 -6.75 14.44 -12.52
CA LEU A 22 -5.80 15.54 -12.60
C LEU A 22 -5.97 16.40 -11.37
N ASP A 23 -4.84 16.79 -10.78
CA ASP A 23 -4.87 17.74 -9.70
C ASP A 23 -4.99 19.16 -10.28
N LYS A 24 -5.00 20.17 -9.41
CA LYS A 24 -5.18 21.55 -9.87
C LYS A 24 -4.04 22.06 -10.72
N ASP A 25 -2.89 21.41 -10.67
CA ASP A 25 -1.74 21.75 -11.51
C ASP A 25 -1.70 20.93 -12.80
N GLY A 26 -2.71 20.10 -13.04
CA GLY A 26 -2.78 19.28 -14.24
C GLY A 26 -2.00 17.99 -14.15
N ASN A 27 -1.45 17.64 -13.00
CA ASN A 27 -0.70 16.41 -12.82
C ASN A 27 -1.63 15.25 -12.49
N LYS A 28 -1.28 14.08 -13.01
CA LYS A 28 -2.06 12.88 -12.74
C LYS A 28 -1.81 12.41 -11.32
N GLN A 29 -2.88 12.24 -10.57
CA GLN A 29 -2.82 11.83 -9.17
C GLN A 29 -3.73 10.63 -8.95
N ALA A 30 -3.23 9.63 -8.23
CA ALA A 30 -4.00 8.44 -7.90
C ALA A 30 -4.74 8.66 -6.57
N TYR A 31 -5.99 8.23 -6.54
CA TYR A 31 -6.83 8.32 -5.34
C TYR A 31 -7.43 6.96 -5.04
N VAL A 32 -7.64 6.68 -3.77
CA VAL A 32 -8.44 5.52 -3.34
C VAL A 32 -9.62 6.05 -2.54
N ARG A 33 -10.71 5.30 -2.54
CA ARG A 33 -11.90 5.69 -1.79
C ARG A 33 -11.91 4.94 -0.46
N ILE A 34 -11.96 5.69 0.62
CA ILE A 34 -12.00 5.14 1.97
C ILE A 34 -13.10 5.88 2.72
N LYS A 35 -14.11 5.13 3.20
CA LYS A 35 -15.22 5.70 3.98
C LYS A 35 -15.83 6.91 3.29
N ASP A 36 -16.15 6.77 2.01
CA ASP A 36 -16.77 7.80 1.21
C ASP A 36 -15.91 9.03 0.94
N GLU A 37 -14.62 8.96 1.25
CA GLU A 37 -13.69 10.03 0.92
C GLU A 37 -12.72 9.58 -0.16
N ASN A 38 -12.35 10.50 -1.03
CA ASN A 38 -11.30 10.27 -2.00
C ASN A 38 -9.97 10.69 -1.36
N ILE A 39 -9.13 9.71 -1.10
CA ILE A 39 -7.86 9.91 -0.42
C ILE A 39 -6.74 9.72 -1.42
N VAL A 40 -5.74 10.60 -1.38
CA VAL A 40 -4.55 10.43 -2.23
C VAL A 40 -3.92 9.09 -1.89
N ALA A 41 -3.78 8.23 -2.90
CA ALA A 41 -3.30 6.88 -2.68
C ALA A 41 -1.83 6.87 -2.32
N SER A 42 -1.47 6.05 -1.34
CA SER A 42 -0.07 5.79 -1.04
C SER A 42 0.58 5.12 -2.26
N PRO A 43 1.86 5.41 -2.54
CA PRO A 43 2.57 4.69 -3.59
C PRO A 43 2.51 3.17 -3.41
N VAL A 44 2.45 2.71 -2.16
CA VAL A 44 2.35 1.29 -1.86
C VAL A 44 1.04 0.72 -2.37
N LEU A 45 -0.09 1.44 -2.22
CA LEU A 45 -1.38 0.98 -2.71
C LEU A 45 -1.42 0.91 -4.23
N VAL A 46 -0.80 1.87 -4.90
CA VAL A 46 -0.70 1.86 -6.36
C VAL A 46 0.10 0.64 -6.81
N ALA A 47 1.24 0.39 -6.15
CA ALA A 47 2.05 -0.77 -6.46
C ALA A 47 1.31 -2.07 -6.16
N LEU A 48 0.58 -2.11 -5.06
CA LEU A 48 -0.23 -3.27 -4.69
C LEU A 48 -1.25 -3.59 -5.76
N TRP A 49 -1.96 -2.59 -6.24
CA TRP A 49 -2.95 -2.79 -7.28
C TRP A 49 -2.30 -3.38 -8.54
N ARG A 50 -1.12 -2.87 -8.92
CA ARG A 50 -0.41 -3.41 -10.07
C ARG A 50 -0.02 -4.87 -9.87
N GLU A 51 0.40 -5.22 -8.64
CA GLU A 51 0.74 -6.61 -8.34
C GLU A 51 -0.47 -7.52 -8.46
N THR A 52 -1.65 -7.05 -8.07
CA THR A 52 -2.86 -7.86 -8.14
C THR A 52 -3.34 -8.08 -9.57
N GLN A 53 -2.85 -7.30 -10.52
CA GLN A 53 -3.22 -7.47 -11.93
C GLN A 53 -2.41 -8.58 -12.60
N LYS A 54 -1.35 -9.05 -11.98
CA LYS A 54 -0.53 -10.11 -12.55
C LYS A 54 -1.27 -11.45 -12.47
N PRO A 55 -1.31 -12.22 -13.57
CA PRO A 55 -2.02 -13.49 -13.55
C PRO A 55 -1.39 -14.54 -12.65
N GLN A 56 -0.07 -14.50 -12.50
CA GLN A 56 0.60 -15.40 -11.57
C GLN A 56 0.41 -14.90 -10.14
N GLY A 57 0.50 -15.78 -9.19
CA GLY A 57 0.50 -15.40 -7.80
C GLY A 57 1.75 -14.62 -7.45
N VAL A 58 1.80 -14.14 -6.23
CA VAL A 58 2.96 -13.41 -5.75
C VAL A 58 4.03 -14.41 -5.29
N VAL A 59 5.26 -14.16 -5.71
CA VAL A 59 6.41 -14.95 -5.27
C VAL A 59 7.37 -13.99 -4.58
N ILE A 60 7.77 -14.33 -3.37
CA ILE A 60 8.68 -13.50 -2.58
C ILE A 60 9.90 -14.34 -2.22
N THR A 61 11.08 -13.84 -2.61
CA THR A 61 12.31 -14.44 -2.18
C THR A 61 12.70 -13.82 -0.84
N TYR A 62 12.83 -14.66 0.19
CA TYR A 62 13.18 -14.19 1.52
C TYR A 62 14.68 -13.96 1.57
N ASN A 63 15.09 -12.78 1.09
CA ASN A 63 16.48 -12.38 1.06
C ASN A 63 16.76 -11.35 2.15
N GLN A 64 17.95 -10.79 2.14
CA GLN A 64 18.34 -9.84 3.16
C GLN A 64 17.49 -8.57 3.12
N ASP A 65 17.10 -8.12 1.93
CA ASP A 65 16.27 -6.92 1.81
C ASP A 65 14.91 -7.12 2.48
N VAL A 66 14.28 -8.27 2.25
CA VAL A 66 13.00 -8.58 2.89
C VAL A 66 13.16 -8.68 4.39
N ARG A 67 14.22 -9.34 4.86
CA ARG A 67 14.47 -9.45 6.29
C ARG A 67 14.67 -8.08 6.92
N GLN A 68 15.44 -7.23 6.27
CA GLN A 68 15.72 -5.88 6.74
C GLN A 68 14.45 -5.04 6.79
N LEU A 69 13.61 -5.18 5.77
CA LEU A 69 12.34 -4.47 5.71
C LEU A 69 11.42 -4.93 6.83
N LEU A 70 11.23 -6.23 6.99
CA LEU A 70 10.34 -6.77 8.03
C LEU A 70 10.84 -6.39 9.42
N GLY A 71 12.15 -6.38 9.62
CA GLY A 71 12.74 -5.96 10.88
C GLY A 71 12.49 -4.51 11.22
N SER A 72 12.23 -3.68 10.22
CA SER A 72 11.94 -2.27 10.43
C SER A 72 10.46 -2.00 10.76
N ILE A 73 9.59 -2.99 10.60
CA ILE A 73 8.17 -2.83 10.88
C ILE A 73 7.91 -3.33 12.30
N LYS A 74 7.94 -2.42 13.26
CA LYS A 74 7.84 -2.76 14.67
C LYS A 74 6.53 -2.31 15.30
N GLY A 75 5.52 -2.12 14.50
CA GLY A 75 4.24 -1.65 14.94
C GLY A 75 3.57 -0.96 13.79
N ARG A 76 2.75 0.03 14.07
CA ARG A 76 2.13 0.82 13.01
C ARG A 76 3.08 1.92 12.61
N GLN A 77 3.54 1.90 11.36
CA GLN A 77 4.54 2.83 10.89
C GLN A 77 4.18 3.36 9.52
N THR A 78 4.57 4.62 9.26
CA THR A 78 4.38 5.22 7.94
C THR A 78 5.43 4.71 6.98
N LEU A 79 5.18 4.91 5.68
CA LEU A 79 6.15 4.56 4.66
C LEU A 79 7.50 5.26 4.91
N ASN A 80 7.46 6.55 5.25
CA ASN A 80 8.69 7.30 5.49
C ASN A 80 9.50 6.72 6.65
N GLN A 81 8.82 6.31 7.72
CA GLN A 81 9.50 5.68 8.85
C GLN A 81 10.14 4.36 8.44
N ILE A 82 9.43 3.56 7.65
CA ILE A 82 9.97 2.27 7.20
C ILE A 82 11.17 2.48 6.28
N VAL A 83 11.09 3.43 5.37
CA VAL A 83 12.23 3.74 4.50
C VAL A 83 13.45 4.10 5.32
N ARG A 84 13.26 4.97 6.32
CA ARG A 84 14.37 5.41 7.15
C ARG A 84 14.95 4.26 7.98
N LEU A 85 14.10 3.46 8.58
CA LEU A 85 14.56 2.39 9.47
C LEU A 85 15.16 1.21 8.71
N SER A 86 14.61 0.90 7.54
CA SER A 86 15.11 -0.22 6.75
C SER A 86 16.40 0.11 6.03
N LYS A 87 16.66 1.40 5.80
CA LYS A 87 17.83 1.88 5.06
C LYS A 87 17.84 1.39 3.61
N LEU A 88 16.68 1.01 3.09
CA LEU A 88 16.52 0.59 1.71
C LEU A 88 16.04 1.77 0.85
N PRO A 89 16.32 1.76 -0.45
CA PRO A 89 15.78 2.78 -1.33
C PRO A 89 14.25 2.78 -1.31
N ARG A 90 13.67 3.97 -1.42
CA ARG A 90 12.21 4.12 -1.31
C ARG A 90 11.47 3.24 -2.32
N PHE A 91 11.92 3.21 -3.58
CA PHE A 91 11.23 2.40 -4.58
C PHE A 91 11.23 0.92 -4.22
N LYS A 92 12.30 0.46 -3.61
CA LYS A 92 12.40 -0.94 -3.20
C LYS A 92 11.46 -1.24 -2.04
N VAL A 93 11.37 -0.31 -1.07
CA VAL A 93 10.45 -0.46 0.06
C VAL A 93 9.01 -0.51 -0.45
N VAL A 94 8.64 0.39 -1.37
CA VAL A 94 7.30 0.42 -1.93
C VAL A 94 6.96 -0.90 -2.62
N THR A 95 7.85 -1.41 -3.45
CA THR A 95 7.61 -2.65 -4.17
C THR A 95 7.51 -3.84 -3.23
N LEU A 96 8.42 -3.92 -2.26
CA LEU A 96 8.41 -5.04 -1.32
C LEU A 96 7.20 -5.00 -0.40
N LEU A 97 6.81 -3.82 0.08
CA LEU A 97 5.61 -3.69 0.90
C LEU A 97 4.37 -4.14 0.12
N ALA A 98 4.26 -3.74 -1.14
CA ALA A 98 3.11 -4.14 -1.96
C ALA A 98 3.05 -5.67 -2.09
N ARG A 99 4.17 -6.31 -2.33
CA ARG A 99 4.22 -7.76 -2.46
C ARG A 99 3.93 -8.45 -1.14
N LEU A 100 4.45 -7.93 -0.04
CA LEU A 100 4.21 -8.51 1.28
C LEU A 100 2.76 -8.36 1.69
N ILE A 101 2.11 -7.27 1.33
CA ILE A 101 0.68 -7.08 1.58
C ILE A 101 -0.11 -8.12 0.78
N ARG A 102 0.19 -8.26 -0.51
CA ARG A 102 -0.50 -9.25 -1.33
C ARG A 102 -0.26 -10.67 -0.82
N PHE A 103 0.93 -10.94 -0.32
CA PHE A 103 1.28 -12.25 0.24
C PHE A 103 0.58 -12.50 1.58
N GLY A 104 0.20 -11.44 2.29
CA GLY A 104 -0.50 -11.56 3.56
C GLY A 104 0.36 -11.37 4.80
N THR A 105 1.64 -11.02 4.63
CA THR A 105 2.56 -10.83 5.74
C THR A 105 2.48 -9.44 6.35
N VAL A 106 2.06 -8.46 5.56
CA VAL A 106 1.94 -7.07 5.98
C VAL A 106 0.52 -6.59 5.71
N ARG A 107 0.01 -5.73 6.57
CA ARG A 107 -1.29 -5.08 6.39
C ARG A 107 -1.10 -3.58 6.36
N TRP A 108 -2.09 -2.88 5.84
CA TRP A 108 -2.10 -1.44 5.87
C TRP A 108 -3.38 -0.94 6.53
N GLU A 109 -3.30 0.25 7.11
CA GLU A 109 -4.43 0.94 7.72
C GLU A 109 -4.38 2.41 7.34
N TYR A 110 -5.53 3.06 7.33
CA TYR A 110 -5.60 4.49 7.13
C TYR A 110 -6.19 5.09 8.41
N VAL A 111 -5.35 5.75 9.19
CA VAL A 111 -5.73 6.30 10.49
C VAL A 111 -5.10 7.69 10.64
N GLY A 112 -5.89 8.66 11.12
CA GLY A 112 -5.36 9.99 11.35
C GLY A 112 -4.83 10.64 10.10
N GLN A 113 -5.48 10.40 8.97
CA GLN A 113 -5.14 10.97 7.68
C GLN A 113 -3.77 10.51 7.17
N GLN A 114 -3.32 9.33 7.60
CA GLN A 114 -2.08 8.77 7.09
C GLN A 114 -2.20 7.26 6.95
N PHE A 115 -1.42 6.73 6.00
CA PHE A 115 -1.35 5.30 5.79
C PHE A 115 -0.29 4.71 6.71
N LEU A 116 -0.64 3.65 7.41
CA LEU A 116 0.24 2.94 8.32
C LEU A 116 0.37 1.50 7.87
N PHE A 117 1.53 0.93 8.09
CA PHE A 117 1.83 -0.44 7.70
C PHE A 117 2.28 -1.20 8.93
N LEU A 118 1.83 -2.45 9.04
CA LEU A 118 2.14 -3.28 10.19
C LEU A 118 2.21 -4.75 9.76
N GLN A 119 2.91 -5.54 10.56
CA GLN A 119 2.95 -6.98 10.29
C GLN A 119 1.59 -7.59 10.60
N ALA A 120 1.16 -8.47 9.72
CA ALA A 120 -0.12 -9.14 9.87
C ALA A 120 -0.10 -10.19 10.97
#